data_e0a05bb26d6d0e07b75dd06777bb01b6
#
_entry.id   e0a05bb26d6d0e07b75dd06777bb01b6
#
_cell.length_a   1.000
_cell.length_b   1.000
_cell.length_c   1.000
_cell.angle_alpha   90.00
_cell.angle_beta   90.00
_cell.angle_gamma   90.00
#
_symmetry.space_group_name_H-M   'P 1'
#
loop_
_entity.id
_entity.type
_entity.pdbx_description
1 polymer ?
#
loop_
_entity_poly.entity_id
_entity_poly.type
_entity_poly.pdbx_seq_one_letter_code
_entity_poly.pdbx_strand_id
1 'polypeptide(L)'
;MKKQTQAIHVAYERRDAYDSLSVPVYNTLAYEFDNAAIMSDAFTDKIKAPDYSRVENPTVTNLERRIEALTGAQHVTAFNSGMAAISNTLMALAAQGKNIVSSKHLFGNTYALLVATLRRFGVKVRLRDLTNMEEVREAIDEDTCCVFLEIITNPQLEVADLKALSEVAHEKNVPLVADTTIIPFTQFSAKELGVDIEVVSSSKYISGGATSLGGVVIDYGTPYLGDFAKRLYGEMLFNFGAYMTPQVAYMQTIGLETLDARYRVQSSNALELARKLQSLPQIKRVNYVGLEDNPFHELAKKQFGKTAGAMICIDLEDKEACFSFLNHLKLIHRATNLFDNRSLAIHPASTIFGGFSERMRQSMDVLDTTVRLSIGLEDVDDLFEDIKQALG
;
A
#
# COMPACT_ATOMS: atom_id res chain seq x y z
N MET A 1 5.02 -24.34 3.58
CA MET A 1 4.24 -24.17 2.32
C MET A 1 4.72 -22.92 1.60
N LYS A 2 4.61 -22.86 0.25
CA LYS A 2 4.85 -21.62 -0.52
C LYS A 2 3.71 -20.62 -0.24
N LYS A 3 4.00 -19.32 -0.32
CA LYS A 3 3.03 -18.24 0.01
C LYS A 3 1.69 -18.37 -0.72
N GLN A 4 1.67 -18.71 -2.02
CA GLN A 4 0.43 -18.91 -2.76
C GLN A 4 -0.44 -20.05 -2.20
N THR A 5 0.15 -21.19 -1.86
CA THR A 5 -0.58 -22.29 -1.20
C THR A 5 -1.06 -21.87 0.18
N GLN A 6 -0.24 -21.15 0.92
CA GLN A 6 -0.56 -20.64 2.24
C GLN A 6 -1.73 -19.64 2.20
N ALA A 7 -1.78 -18.74 1.20
CA ALA A 7 -2.89 -17.79 1.03
C ALA A 7 -4.27 -18.48 0.94
N ILE A 8 -4.29 -19.68 0.35
CA ILE A 8 -5.52 -20.49 0.20
C ILE A 8 -5.81 -21.34 1.43
N HIS A 9 -4.74 -21.91 2.04
CA HIS A 9 -4.85 -22.96 3.06
C HIS A 9 -4.40 -22.51 4.46
N VAL A 10 -4.34 -21.21 4.75
CA VAL A 10 -4.14 -20.77 6.12
C VAL A 10 -5.25 -21.33 7.00
N ALA A 11 -4.85 -21.92 8.11
CA ALA A 11 -5.77 -22.58 9.02
C ALA A 11 -6.85 -21.59 9.48
N TYR A 12 -8.05 -21.87 9.11
CA TYR A 12 -9.24 -21.28 9.67
C TYR A 12 -9.78 -22.25 10.72
N GLU A 13 -9.95 -21.78 11.94
CA GLU A 13 -10.62 -22.56 12.96
C GLU A 13 -12.10 -22.69 12.59
N ARG A 14 -12.46 -23.81 11.97
CA ARG A 14 -13.83 -24.12 11.63
C ARG A 14 -14.64 -24.34 12.91
N ARG A 15 -15.47 -23.37 13.23
CA ARG A 15 -16.31 -23.44 14.43
C ARG A 15 -17.72 -22.93 14.17
N ASP A 16 -18.12 -22.81 12.92
CA ASP A 16 -19.51 -22.57 12.61
C ASP A 16 -20.30 -23.90 12.62
N ALA A 17 -21.61 -23.79 12.81
CA ALA A 17 -22.50 -24.95 12.94
C ALA A 17 -22.56 -25.87 11.71
N TYR A 18 -21.98 -25.47 10.57
CA TYR A 18 -22.06 -26.16 9.29
C TYR A 18 -20.70 -26.58 8.74
N ASP A 19 -19.62 -26.38 9.47
CA ASP A 19 -18.24 -26.67 9.04
C ASP A 19 -17.91 -26.06 7.66
N SER A 20 -18.28 -24.83 7.43
CA SER A 20 -18.08 -24.14 6.14
C SER A 20 -16.61 -24.17 5.72
N LEU A 21 -16.36 -24.44 4.43
CA LEU A 21 -15.02 -24.38 3.86
C LEU A 21 -14.49 -22.96 3.79
N SER A 22 -15.35 -21.99 3.45
CA SER A 22 -15.06 -20.56 3.46
C SER A 22 -15.56 -19.94 4.76
N VAL A 23 -14.84 -18.92 5.26
CA VAL A 23 -15.28 -18.17 6.43
C VAL A 23 -16.65 -17.55 6.20
N PRO A 24 -17.64 -17.76 7.07
CA PRO A 24 -18.93 -17.07 7.00
C PRO A 24 -18.76 -15.54 7.14
N VAL A 25 -19.71 -14.82 6.53
CA VAL A 25 -19.79 -13.36 6.76
C VAL A 25 -20.65 -13.11 8.01
N TYR A 26 -20.01 -12.80 9.11
CA TYR A 26 -20.69 -12.46 10.37
C TYR A 26 -21.18 -11.01 10.32
N ASN A 27 -22.34 -10.81 9.69
CA ASN A 27 -22.95 -9.49 9.53
C ASN A 27 -23.81 -9.12 10.73
N THR A 28 -23.15 -8.95 11.88
CA THR A 28 -23.79 -8.54 13.15
C THR A 28 -23.01 -7.41 13.80
N LEU A 29 -23.64 -6.61 14.63
CA LEU A 29 -22.98 -5.56 15.42
C LEU A 29 -22.55 -6.04 16.79
N ALA A 30 -23.36 -6.87 17.45
CA ALA A 30 -23.16 -7.30 18.82
C ALA A 30 -23.26 -8.83 18.94
N TYR A 31 -22.71 -9.34 20.03
CA TYR A 31 -22.69 -10.75 20.36
C TYR A 31 -23.33 -10.98 21.72
N GLU A 32 -24.07 -12.07 21.89
CA GLU A 32 -24.68 -12.45 23.14
C GLU A 32 -23.74 -13.30 23.98
N PHE A 33 -23.74 -13.11 25.29
CA PHE A 33 -22.97 -13.86 26.26
C PHE A 33 -23.89 -14.65 27.17
N ASP A 34 -23.48 -15.86 27.57
CA ASP A 34 -24.27 -16.73 28.41
C ASP A 34 -24.64 -16.12 29.80
N ASN A 35 -23.80 -15.23 30.31
CA ASN A 35 -24.02 -14.52 31.55
C ASN A 35 -23.17 -13.24 31.65
N ALA A 36 -23.51 -12.37 32.63
CA ALA A 36 -22.84 -11.10 32.82
C ALA A 36 -21.36 -11.22 33.25
N ALA A 37 -20.95 -12.31 33.89
CA ALA A 37 -19.55 -12.50 34.28
C ALA A 37 -18.68 -12.79 33.04
N ILE A 38 -19.11 -13.66 32.15
CA ILE A 38 -18.44 -13.93 30.87
C ILE A 38 -18.37 -12.66 30.03
N MET A 39 -19.49 -11.89 29.97
CA MET A 39 -19.49 -10.59 29.27
C MET A 39 -18.44 -9.64 29.86
N SER A 40 -18.39 -9.51 31.20
CA SER A 40 -17.39 -8.66 31.87
C SER A 40 -15.95 -9.12 31.58
N ASP A 41 -15.71 -10.41 31.54
CA ASP A 41 -14.38 -10.96 31.27
C ASP A 41 -13.97 -10.74 29.81
N ALA A 42 -14.89 -10.76 28.84
CA ALA A 42 -14.65 -10.39 27.45
C ALA A 42 -14.27 -8.90 27.33
N PHE A 43 -15.05 -7.99 27.93
CA PHE A 43 -14.80 -6.54 27.88
C PHE A 43 -13.56 -6.09 28.67
N THR A 44 -12.96 -6.96 29.47
CA THR A 44 -11.72 -6.72 30.22
C THR A 44 -10.53 -7.53 29.73
N ASP A 45 -10.62 -8.09 28.51
CA ASP A 45 -9.57 -8.90 27.85
C ASP A 45 -9.10 -10.13 28.65
N LYS A 46 -9.86 -10.60 29.64
CA LYS A 46 -9.55 -11.82 30.37
C LYS A 46 -9.87 -13.09 29.57
N ILE A 47 -10.84 -12.99 28.66
CA ILE A 47 -11.14 -14.02 27.67
C ILE A 47 -11.19 -13.38 26.28
N LYS A 48 -10.78 -14.15 25.26
CA LYS A 48 -10.89 -13.70 23.85
C LYS A 48 -12.27 -14.10 23.33
N ALA A 49 -13.12 -13.14 23.16
CA ALA A 49 -14.44 -13.30 22.54
C ALA A 49 -14.84 -11.99 21.86
N PRO A 50 -15.43 -12.02 20.65
CA PRO A 50 -15.92 -10.82 20.02
C PRO A 50 -17.07 -10.23 20.87
N ASP A 51 -17.04 -8.92 21.06
CA ASP A 51 -18.03 -8.17 21.82
C ASP A 51 -18.85 -7.21 20.96
N TYR A 52 -18.16 -6.51 20.04
CA TYR A 52 -18.74 -5.54 19.12
C TYR A 52 -17.97 -5.47 17.80
N SER A 53 -18.66 -5.59 16.68
CA SER A 53 -18.03 -5.77 15.36
C SER A 53 -17.17 -4.60 14.86
N ARG A 54 -17.28 -3.40 15.42
CA ARG A 54 -16.35 -2.30 15.14
C ARG A 54 -14.95 -2.61 15.68
N VAL A 55 -14.89 -3.37 16.74
CA VAL A 55 -13.66 -3.75 17.44
C VAL A 55 -13.14 -5.07 16.91
N GLU A 56 -13.92 -6.12 17.04
CA GLU A 56 -13.59 -7.46 16.60
C GLU A 56 -14.75 -8.11 15.86
N ASN A 57 -14.46 -8.65 14.68
CA ASN A 57 -15.43 -9.42 13.89
C ASN A 57 -14.75 -10.66 13.32
N PRO A 58 -15.30 -11.88 13.49
CA PRO A 58 -14.64 -13.12 13.07
C PRO A 58 -14.24 -13.18 11.60
N THR A 59 -15.02 -12.53 10.71
CA THR A 59 -14.67 -12.45 9.28
C THR A 59 -13.46 -11.55 9.03
N VAL A 60 -13.37 -10.42 9.74
CA VAL A 60 -12.23 -9.50 9.67
C VAL A 60 -10.99 -10.15 10.26
N THR A 61 -11.11 -10.72 11.45
CA THR A 61 -10.03 -11.44 12.15
C THR A 61 -9.45 -12.57 11.29
N ASN A 62 -10.29 -13.26 10.48
CA ASN A 62 -9.78 -14.27 9.56
C ASN A 62 -8.88 -13.68 8.46
N LEU A 63 -9.24 -12.54 7.88
CA LEU A 63 -8.39 -11.84 6.91
C LEU A 63 -7.06 -11.43 7.54
N GLU A 64 -7.09 -10.86 8.74
CA GLU A 64 -5.91 -10.44 9.49
C GLU A 64 -4.97 -11.62 9.76
N ARG A 65 -5.49 -12.74 10.30
CA ARG A 65 -4.73 -13.96 10.55
C ARG A 65 -4.11 -14.59 9.30
N ARG A 66 -4.80 -14.52 8.16
CA ARG A 66 -4.24 -14.96 6.87
C ARG A 66 -3.03 -14.11 6.48
N ILE A 67 -3.11 -12.80 6.65
CA ILE A 67 -2.00 -11.89 6.35
C ILE A 67 -0.86 -12.10 7.36
N GLU A 68 -1.14 -12.28 8.65
CA GLU A 68 -0.13 -12.64 9.67
C GLU A 68 0.64 -13.90 9.26
N ALA A 69 -0.07 -14.96 8.87
CA ALA A 69 0.56 -16.21 8.44
C ALA A 69 1.42 -16.05 7.17
N LEU A 70 1.03 -15.18 6.23
CA LEU A 70 1.75 -14.94 4.99
C LEU A 70 3.00 -14.07 5.18
N THR A 71 2.97 -13.16 6.14
CA THR A 71 4.02 -12.16 6.37
C THR A 71 4.95 -12.52 7.53
N GLY A 72 4.48 -13.36 8.46
CA GLY A 72 5.14 -13.62 9.73
C GLY A 72 5.09 -12.40 10.66
N ALA A 73 4.05 -11.58 10.52
CA ALA A 73 3.77 -10.45 11.39
C ALA A 73 3.38 -10.93 12.80
N GLN A 74 3.60 -10.08 13.80
CA GLN A 74 3.11 -10.30 15.16
C GLN A 74 1.63 -9.91 15.28
N HIS A 75 1.25 -8.81 14.62
CA HIS A 75 -0.12 -8.32 14.57
C HIS A 75 -0.45 -7.76 13.20
N VAL A 76 -1.69 -7.96 12.77
CA VAL A 76 -2.26 -7.30 11.59
C VAL A 76 -3.57 -6.63 12.01
N THR A 77 -3.76 -5.38 11.59
CA THR A 77 -4.99 -4.63 11.86
C THR A 77 -5.59 -4.14 10.55
N ALA A 78 -6.85 -4.50 10.29
CA ALA A 78 -7.58 -4.11 9.08
C ALA A 78 -8.37 -2.80 9.29
N PHE A 79 -8.28 -1.93 8.28
CA PHE A 79 -8.94 -0.62 8.23
C PHE A 79 -9.82 -0.49 6.98
N ASN A 80 -10.75 0.46 7.00
CA ASN A 80 -11.68 0.72 5.89
C ASN A 80 -11.03 1.35 4.65
N SER A 81 -9.78 1.79 4.71
CA SER A 81 -9.03 2.35 3.57
C SER A 81 -7.53 2.37 3.81
N GLY A 82 -6.73 2.46 2.73
CA GLY A 82 -5.28 2.64 2.83
C GLY A 82 -4.90 3.94 3.57
N MET A 83 -5.64 5.03 3.33
CA MET A 83 -5.41 6.28 4.06
C MET A 83 -5.73 6.16 5.56
N ALA A 84 -6.72 5.35 5.94
CA ALA A 84 -6.99 5.06 7.35
C ALA A 84 -5.85 4.24 7.97
N ALA A 85 -5.31 3.25 7.26
CA ALA A 85 -4.13 2.50 7.71
C ALA A 85 -2.94 3.44 7.93
N ILE A 86 -2.60 4.30 6.96
CA ILE A 86 -1.51 5.27 7.08
C ILE A 86 -1.74 6.25 8.23
N SER A 87 -2.91 6.91 8.29
CA SER A 87 -3.18 7.96 9.28
C SER A 87 -3.20 7.41 10.71
N ASN A 88 -3.83 6.24 10.93
CA ASN A 88 -3.87 5.63 12.26
C ASN A 88 -2.48 5.13 12.69
N THR A 89 -1.68 4.58 11.77
CA THR A 89 -0.28 4.21 12.05
C THR A 89 0.53 5.42 12.49
N LEU A 90 0.50 6.50 11.70
CA LEU A 90 1.28 7.69 12.02
C LEU A 90 0.81 8.38 13.30
N MET A 91 -0.49 8.40 13.58
CA MET A 91 -1.03 8.95 14.83
C MET A 91 -0.75 8.06 16.05
N ALA A 92 -0.65 6.75 15.88
CA ALA A 92 -0.24 5.84 16.95
C ALA A 92 1.25 5.99 17.33
N LEU A 93 2.10 6.40 16.38
CA LEU A 93 3.53 6.62 16.62
C LEU A 93 3.83 8.06 17.07
N ALA A 94 3.14 9.05 16.52
CA ALA A 94 3.44 10.45 16.71
C ALA A 94 2.67 11.06 17.88
N ALA A 95 3.28 12.10 18.49
CA ALA A 95 2.64 12.96 19.48
C ALA A 95 3.00 14.42 19.17
N GLN A 96 2.33 15.36 19.86
CA GLN A 96 2.66 16.78 19.77
C GLN A 96 4.15 17.02 20.06
N GLY A 97 4.82 17.77 19.21
CA GLY A 97 6.25 18.10 19.31
C GLY A 97 7.15 17.11 18.56
N LYS A 98 6.70 15.90 18.29
CA LYS A 98 7.46 14.88 17.54
C LYS A 98 7.56 15.20 16.05
N ASN A 99 8.48 14.50 15.37
CA ASN A 99 8.65 14.63 13.94
C ASN A 99 8.69 13.27 13.23
N ILE A 100 8.37 13.32 11.94
CA ILE A 100 8.43 12.20 10.99
C ILE A 100 9.43 12.58 9.91
N VAL A 101 10.40 11.72 9.63
CA VAL A 101 11.28 11.84 8.47
C VAL A 101 10.63 11.11 7.29
N SER A 102 10.54 11.77 6.12
CA SER A 102 9.88 11.18 4.95
C SER A 102 10.40 11.75 3.64
N SER A 103 9.99 11.17 2.51
CA SER A 103 10.29 11.67 1.16
C SER A 103 9.35 12.80 0.73
N LYS A 104 9.79 13.61 -0.21
CA LYS A 104 8.93 14.49 -1.00
C LYS A 104 8.12 13.71 -2.07
N HIS A 105 8.58 12.52 -2.44
CA HIS A 105 7.96 11.63 -3.40
C HIS A 105 6.99 10.68 -2.69
N LEU A 106 5.76 11.12 -2.55
CA LEU A 106 4.67 10.37 -1.92
C LEU A 106 3.38 10.55 -2.71
N PHE A 107 2.47 9.61 -2.56
CA PHE A 107 1.10 9.79 -3.01
C PHE A 107 0.51 11.10 -2.46
N GLY A 108 -0.19 11.87 -3.30
CA GLY A 108 -0.62 13.23 -2.98
C GLY A 108 -1.38 13.36 -1.65
N ASN A 109 -2.27 12.41 -1.32
CA ASN A 109 -3.00 12.46 -0.05
C ASN A 109 -2.11 12.14 1.15
N THR A 110 -1.13 11.25 1.01
CA THR A 110 -0.14 10.96 2.06
C THR A 110 0.73 12.19 2.32
N TYR A 111 1.20 12.84 1.26
CA TYR A 111 1.92 14.11 1.37
C TYR A 111 1.08 15.17 2.11
N ALA A 112 -0.18 15.37 1.68
CA ALA A 112 -1.08 16.33 2.33
C ALA A 112 -1.37 15.99 3.79
N LEU A 113 -1.54 14.70 4.13
CA LEU A 113 -1.68 14.23 5.51
C LEU A 113 -0.48 14.68 6.36
N LEU A 114 0.73 14.43 5.88
CA LEU A 114 1.96 14.76 6.59
C LEU A 114 2.14 16.28 6.77
N VAL A 115 2.14 17.04 5.67
CA VAL A 115 2.53 18.46 5.71
C VAL A 115 1.44 19.40 6.16
N ALA A 116 0.16 19.01 6.07
CA ALA A 116 -0.97 19.87 6.42
C ALA A 116 -1.79 19.34 7.60
N THR A 117 -2.24 18.09 7.53
CA THR A 117 -3.17 17.55 8.55
C THR A 117 -2.46 17.32 9.88
N LEU A 118 -1.38 16.53 9.90
CA LEU A 118 -0.65 16.21 11.14
C LEU A 118 0.01 17.43 11.76
N ARG A 119 0.38 18.42 10.94
CA ARG A 119 0.88 19.71 11.44
C ARG A 119 -0.09 20.42 12.39
N ARG A 120 -1.41 20.28 12.17
CA ARG A 120 -2.45 20.85 13.06
C ARG A 120 -2.45 20.21 14.44
N PHE A 121 -1.93 18.99 14.55
CA PHE A 121 -1.77 18.25 15.81
C PHE A 121 -0.36 18.41 16.40
N GLY A 122 0.42 19.35 15.88
CA GLY A 122 1.76 19.66 16.39
C GLY A 122 2.86 18.67 15.97
N VAL A 123 2.59 17.78 15.01
CA VAL A 123 3.60 16.87 14.44
C VAL A 123 4.33 17.58 13.31
N LYS A 124 5.65 17.56 13.36
CA LYS A 124 6.53 18.13 12.32
C LYS A 124 6.86 17.07 11.27
N VAL A 125 7.14 17.48 10.03
CA VAL A 125 7.61 16.59 8.97
C VAL A 125 8.92 17.13 8.39
N ARG A 126 9.90 16.26 8.25
CA ARG A 126 11.20 16.52 7.64
C ARG A 126 11.28 15.77 6.33
N LEU A 127 11.00 16.46 5.23
CA LEU A 127 11.14 15.89 3.90
C LEU A 127 12.62 15.87 3.49
N ARG A 128 13.10 14.70 3.07
CA ARG A 128 14.48 14.44 2.65
C ARG A 128 14.52 13.61 1.38
N ASP A 129 15.66 13.60 0.74
CA ASP A 129 15.97 12.62 -0.28
C ASP A 129 16.31 11.30 0.42
N LEU A 130 15.40 10.33 0.35
CA LEU A 130 15.59 9.02 0.99
C LEU A 130 16.55 8.09 0.21
N THR A 131 17.10 8.53 -0.92
CA THR A 131 18.21 7.85 -1.59
C THR A 131 19.58 8.30 -1.03
N ASN A 132 19.62 9.40 -0.27
CA ASN A 132 20.79 9.92 0.39
C ASN A 132 20.79 9.58 1.90
N MET A 133 21.46 8.50 2.28
CA MET A 133 21.49 7.98 3.66
C MET A 133 22.05 8.99 4.66
N GLU A 134 22.95 9.88 4.25
CA GLU A 134 23.50 10.90 5.15
C GLU A 134 22.47 11.97 5.49
N GLU A 135 21.71 12.45 4.50
CA GLU A 135 20.57 13.37 4.76
C GLU A 135 19.54 12.76 5.69
N VAL A 136 19.26 11.44 5.54
CA VAL A 136 18.33 10.72 6.42
C VAL A 136 18.88 10.66 7.84
N ARG A 137 20.17 10.31 8.02
CA ARG A 137 20.85 10.21 9.32
C ARG A 137 20.85 11.55 10.07
N GLU A 138 21.12 12.65 9.36
CA GLU A 138 21.09 14.01 9.93
C GLU A 138 19.68 14.48 10.28
N ALA A 139 18.66 13.97 9.56
CA ALA A 139 17.27 14.33 9.81
C ALA A 139 16.67 13.65 11.03
N ILE A 140 17.24 12.53 11.49
CA ILE A 140 16.73 11.78 12.65
C ILE A 140 17.34 12.33 13.93
N ASP A 141 16.48 12.76 14.87
CA ASP A 141 16.83 13.21 16.22
C ASP A 141 15.97 12.54 17.30
N GLU A 142 16.09 12.96 18.56
CA GLU A 142 15.38 12.41 19.73
C GLU A 142 13.85 12.60 19.67
N ASP A 143 13.38 13.51 18.82
CA ASP A 143 11.96 13.74 18.60
C ASP A 143 11.40 12.98 17.38
N THR A 144 12.25 12.26 16.65
CA THR A 144 11.79 11.48 15.49
C THR A 144 11.05 10.23 15.94
N CYS A 145 9.77 10.10 15.53
CA CYS A 145 8.94 8.96 15.90
C CYS A 145 8.92 7.84 14.86
N CYS A 146 9.23 8.14 13.59
CA CYS A 146 9.43 7.14 12.54
C CYS A 146 10.09 7.75 11.29
N VAL A 147 10.65 6.87 10.48
CA VAL A 147 10.92 7.13 9.05
C VAL A 147 9.78 6.51 8.25
N PHE A 148 9.08 7.31 7.44
CA PHE A 148 7.95 6.85 6.61
C PHE A 148 8.26 7.00 5.14
N LEU A 149 7.97 5.96 4.33
CA LEU A 149 8.23 5.96 2.89
C LEU A 149 7.23 5.11 2.09
N GLU A 150 7.19 5.30 0.77
CA GLU A 150 6.67 4.35 -0.21
C GLU A 150 7.85 3.55 -0.78
N ILE A 151 7.73 2.21 -0.85
CA ILE A 151 8.84 1.36 -1.33
C ILE A 151 9.19 1.59 -2.80
N ILE A 152 8.17 1.96 -3.60
CA ILE A 152 8.30 2.51 -4.95
C ILE A 152 7.33 3.67 -5.02
N THR A 153 7.81 4.85 -5.34
CA THR A 153 7.03 6.09 -5.30
C THR A 153 6.06 6.21 -6.48
N ASN A 154 4.96 6.91 -6.29
CA ASN A 154 3.91 7.11 -7.27
C ASN A 154 3.70 8.64 -7.52
N PRO A 155 3.96 9.17 -8.73
CA PRO A 155 4.24 8.49 -9.99
C PRO A 155 5.72 8.38 -10.39
N GLN A 156 6.68 8.82 -9.56
CA GLN A 156 8.10 8.97 -9.95
C GLN A 156 8.80 7.62 -10.18
N LEU A 157 8.30 6.52 -9.57
CA LEU A 157 8.87 5.18 -9.63
C LEU A 157 10.33 5.10 -9.09
N GLU A 158 10.63 5.95 -8.12
CA GLU A 158 11.85 5.86 -7.34
C GLU A 158 11.76 4.70 -6.36
N VAL A 159 12.82 3.91 -6.22
CA VAL A 159 12.87 2.76 -5.32
C VAL A 159 13.71 3.11 -4.08
N ALA A 160 13.12 2.92 -2.90
CA ALA A 160 13.82 3.08 -1.64
C ALA A 160 14.70 1.88 -1.33
N ASP A 161 15.95 2.10 -0.87
CA ASP A 161 16.78 1.03 -0.31
C ASP A 161 16.34 0.76 1.14
N LEU A 162 15.42 -0.21 1.29
CA LEU A 162 14.81 -0.54 2.57
C LEU A 162 15.84 -0.99 3.60
N LYS A 163 16.84 -1.75 3.16
CA LYS A 163 17.88 -2.27 4.06
C LYS A 163 18.75 -1.14 4.60
N ALA A 164 19.23 -0.25 3.72
CA ALA A 164 20.04 0.89 4.13
C ALA A 164 19.25 1.86 5.02
N LEU A 165 17.99 2.14 4.66
CA LEU A 165 17.13 3.02 5.46
C LEU A 165 16.82 2.43 6.84
N SER A 166 16.57 1.12 6.93
CA SER A 166 16.35 0.47 8.22
C SER A 166 17.57 0.54 9.12
N GLU A 167 18.78 0.32 8.57
CA GLU A 167 20.03 0.43 9.32
C GLU A 167 20.20 1.83 9.90
N VAL A 168 20.01 2.88 9.09
CA VAL A 168 20.10 4.28 9.55
C VAL A 168 19.05 4.63 10.60
N ALA A 169 17.80 4.18 10.43
CA ALA A 169 16.74 4.43 11.40
C ALA A 169 16.99 3.70 12.73
N HIS A 170 17.38 2.43 12.66
CA HIS A 170 17.62 1.59 13.83
C HIS A 170 18.88 2.02 14.64
N GLU A 171 19.90 2.61 14.01
CA GLU A 171 21.02 3.24 14.71
C GLU A 171 20.56 4.30 15.75
N LYS A 172 19.40 4.90 15.50
CA LYS A 172 18.76 5.91 16.35
C LYS A 172 17.56 5.40 17.15
N ASN A 173 17.31 4.08 17.15
CA ASN A 173 16.11 3.44 17.73
C ASN A 173 14.78 3.99 17.19
N VAL A 174 14.74 4.36 15.91
CA VAL A 174 13.56 4.88 15.22
C VAL A 174 13.02 3.79 14.29
N PRO A 175 11.69 3.50 14.31
CA PRO A 175 11.11 2.50 13.44
C PRO A 175 11.01 2.96 11.99
N LEU A 176 11.16 2.00 11.06
CA LEU A 176 10.92 2.16 9.63
C LEU A 176 9.50 1.73 9.28
N VAL A 177 8.69 2.65 8.76
CA VAL A 177 7.32 2.43 8.29
C VAL A 177 7.28 2.53 6.78
N ALA A 178 6.86 1.47 6.10
CA ALA A 178 6.85 1.40 4.64
C ALA A 178 5.45 1.16 4.08
N ASP A 179 5.01 2.01 3.15
CA ASP A 179 3.86 1.70 2.30
C ASP A 179 4.32 0.75 1.19
N THR A 180 3.86 -0.49 1.25
CA THR A 180 4.23 -1.57 0.35
C THR A 180 3.16 -1.87 -0.70
N THR A 181 2.23 -0.97 -0.90
CA THR A 181 1.06 -1.16 -1.78
C THR A 181 1.42 -1.59 -3.21
N ILE A 182 2.57 -1.13 -3.75
CA ILE A 182 2.96 -1.38 -5.14
C ILE A 182 3.49 -2.80 -5.37
N ILE A 183 4.17 -3.38 -4.40
CA ILE A 183 4.64 -4.76 -4.45
C ILE A 183 3.97 -5.56 -3.35
N PRO A 184 3.16 -6.58 -3.65
CA PRO A 184 2.48 -7.35 -2.62
C PRO A 184 3.46 -8.08 -1.69
N PHE A 185 3.15 -8.16 -0.41
CA PHE A 185 3.91 -8.90 0.61
C PHE A 185 4.07 -10.40 0.29
N THR A 186 3.33 -10.93 -0.69
CA THR A 186 3.54 -12.30 -1.18
C THR A 186 4.80 -12.45 -2.02
N GLN A 187 5.34 -11.35 -2.58
CA GLN A 187 6.47 -11.36 -3.49
C GLN A 187 7.82 -11.16 -2.80
N PHE A 188 7.86 -10.48 -1.68
CA PHE A 188 9.07 -10.21 -0.91
C PHE A 188 8.78 -10.28 0.60
N SER A 189 9.79 -10.05 1.42
CA SER A 189 9.66 -9.98 2.87
C SER A 189 10.18 -8.63 3.35
N ALA A 190 9.27 -7.72 3.66
CA ALA A 190 9.63 -6.41 4.21
C ALA A 190 10.35 -6.54 5.56
N LYS A 191 9.95 -7.52 6.39
CA LYS A 191 10.60 -7.86 7.65
C LYS A 191 12.10 -8.19 7.48
N GLU A 192 12.46 -8.99 6.47
CA GLU A 192 13.85 -9.35 6.20
C GLU A 192 14.69 -8.15 5.70
N LEU A 193 14.02 -7.14 5.16
CA LEU A 193 14.63 -5.86 4.74
C LEU A 193 14.66 -4.82 5.86
N GLY A 194 14.22 -5.18 7.07
CA GLY A 194 14.29 -4.33 8.26
C GLY A 194 13.11 -3.36 8.42
N VAL A 195 12.03 -3.55 7.69
CA VAL A 195 10.79 -2.78 7.91
C VAL A 195 10.11 -3.24 9.20
N ASP A 196 9.72 -2.29 10.04
CA ASP A 196 9.06 -2.57 11.32
C ASP A 196 7.54 -2.61 11.19
N ILE A 197 7.01 -1.76 10.33
CA ILE A 197 5.58 -1.67 10.01
C ILE A 197 5.39 -1.56 8.51
N GLU A 198 4.57 -2.45 7.93
CA GLU A 198 4.03 -2.21 6.59
C GLU A 198 2.63 -1.58 6.69
N VAL A 199 2.36 -0.61 5.82
CA VAL A 199 1.01 -0.15 5.53
C VAL A 199 0.67 -0.50 4.08
N VAL A 200 -0.53 -1.06 3.87
CA VAL A 200 -0.95 -1.53 2.56
C VAL A 200 -2.35 -1.00 2.25
N SER A 201 -2.51 -0.36 1.10
CA SER A 201 -3.84 -0.12 0.57
C SER A 201 -4.40 -1.41 -0.01
N SER A 202 -5.15 -2.17 0.79
CA SER A 202 -5.76 -3.43 0.36
C SER A 202 -6.86 -3.25 -0.69
N SER A 203 -7.26 -1.99 -0.97
CA SER A 203 -8.09 -1.59 -2.12
C SER A 203 -7.46 -1.92 -3.47
N LYS A 204 -6.15 -2.18 -3.53
CA LYS A 204 -5.37 -2.39 -4.74
C LYS A 204 -5.32 -3.90 -5.07
N TYR A 205 -4.16 -4.49 -5.11
CA TYR A 205 -4.02 -5.91 -5.46
C TYR A 205 -4.90 -6.86 -4.63
N ILE A 206 -5.07 -6.60 -3.32
CA ILE A 206 -5.79 -7.50 -2.42
C ILE A 206 -7.29 -7.53 -2.74
N SER A 207 -7.90 -6.40 -3.13
CA SER A 207 -9.34 -6.34 -3.41
C SER A 207 -9.82 -7.25 -4.56
N GLY A 208 -8.89 -7.72 -5.40
CA GLY A 208 -9.21 -8.68 -6.45
C GLY A 208 -9.90 -8.10 -7.70
N GLY A 209 -9.79 -6.79 -7.94
CA GLY A 209 -10.34 -6.14 -9.13
C GLY A 209 -11.15 -4.88 -8.81
N ALA A 210 -10.66 -4.05 -7.90
CA ALA A 210 -11.28 -2.79 -7.49
C ALA A 210 -12.71 -2.95 -6.92
N THR A 211 -12.94 -4.02 -6.19
CA THR A 211 -14.28 -4.36 -5.68
C THR A 211 -14.59 -3.74 -4.32
N SER A 212 -13.56 -3.35 -3.55
CA SER A 212 -13.72 -2.86 -2.19
C SER A 212 -12.58 -1.93 -1.76
N LEU A 213 -12.90 -0.97 -0.92
CA LEU A 213 -11.90 -0.16 -0.22
C LEU A 213 -11.41 -0.90 1.02
N GLY A 214 -10.13 -0.76 1.33
CA GLY A 214 -9.55 -1.30 2.55
C GLY A 214 -8.10 -0.89 2.74
N GLY A 215 -7.60 -1.10 3.93
CA GLY A 215 -6.20 -0.93 4.29
C GLY A 215 -5.82 -1.94 5.36
N VAL A 216 -4.55 -2.28 5.43
CA VAL A 216 -4.00 -3.12 6.49
C VAL A 216 -2.71 -2.53 7.01
N VAL A 217 -2.51 -2.68 8.32
CA VAL A 217 -1.26 -2.41 9.01
C VAL A 217 -0.69 -3.73 9.47
N ILE A 218 0.56 -4.00 9.11
CA ILE A 218 1.29 -5.23 9.40
C ILE A 218 2.41 -4.85 10.35
N ASP A 219 2.31 -5.27 11.61
CA ASP A 219 3.26 -4.98 12.68
C ASP A 219 4.14 -6.22 12.92
N TYR A 220 5.45 -6.03 12.79
CA TYR A 220 6.42 -7.11 12.97
C TYR A 220 6.89 -7.28 14.41
N GLY A 221 6.40 -6.46 15.36
CA GLY A 221 6.70 -6.56 16.79
C GLY A 221 8.17 -6.33 17.13
N THR A 222 8.82 -5.41 16.42
CA THR A 222 10.23 -5.09 16.65
C THR A 222 10.41 -4.27 17.93
N PRO A 223 11.60 -4.25 18.54
CA PRO A 223 11.84 -3.53 19.80
C PRO A 223 11.69 -2.01 19.68
N TYR A 224 11.68 -1.47 18.46
CA TYR A 224 11.55 -0.03 18.20
C TYR A 224 10.10 0.48 18.33
N LEU A 225 9.12 -0.41 18.40
CA LEU A 225 7.68 -0.07 18.36
C LEU A 225 7.05 0.19 19.74
N GLY A 226 7.69 -0.30 20.82
CA GLY A 226 7.14 -0.16 22.16
C GLY A 226 5.72 -0.74 22.26
N ASP A 227 4.76 0.09 22.66
CA ASP A 227 3.33 -0.26 22.79
C ASP A 227 2.47 0.06 21.56
N PHE A 228 3.09 0.17 20.38
CA PHE A 228 2.43 0.55 19.12
C PHE A 228 1.16 -0.26 18.83
N ALA A 229 1.23 -1.59 18.89
CA ALA A 229 0.07 -2.46 18.63
C ALA A 229 -1.12 -2.14 19.55
N LYS A 230 -0.83 -1.93 20.85
CA LYS A 230 -1.84 -1.54 21.83
C LYS A 230 -2.48 -0.19 21.50
N ARG A 231 -1.68 0.82 21.12
CA ARG A 231 -2.19 2.13 20.72
C ARG A 231 -2.95 2.06 19.40
N LEU A 232 -2.43 1.34 18.41
CA LEU A 232 -3.09 1.23 17.11
C LEU A 232 -4.48 0.60 17.23
N TYR A 233 -4.59 -0.49 17.97
CA TYR A 233 -5.85 -1.20 18.16
C TYR A 233 -6.72 -0.52 19.21
N GLY A 234 -6.22 -0.36 20.46
CA GLY A 234 -7.02 0.09 21.60
C GLY A 234 -7.33 1.59 21.61
N GLU A 235 -6.55 2.43 20.92
CA GLU A 235 -6.81 3.86 20.87
C GLU A 235 -7.28 4.29 19.48
N MET A 236 -6.52 3.98 18.42
CA MET A 236 -6.83 4.49 17.08
C MET A 236 -8.06 3.80 16.50
N LEU A 237 -8.06 2.48 16.39
CA LEU A 237 -9.20 1.75 15.82
C LEU A 237 -10.47 1.93 16.66
N PHE A 238 -10.37 1.80 17.99
CA PHE A 238 -11.52 1.92 18.89
C PHE A 238 -12.16 3.30 18.84
N ASN A 239 -11.35 4.37 18.91
CA ASN A 239 -11.84 5.72 19.08
C ASN A 239 -12.17 6.43 17.75
N PHE A 240 -11.35 6.20 16.69
CA PHE A 240 -11.62 6.78 15.37
C PHE A 240 -12.57 5.95 14.52
N GLY A 241 -12.74 4.65 14.84
CA GLY A 241 -13.76 3.81 14.22
C GLY A 241 -13.56 3.54 12.74
N ALA A 242 -12.34 3.59 12.23
CA ALA A 242 -12.00 3.33 10.83
C ALA A 242 -11.94 1.82 10.51
N TYR A 243 -12.85 1.03 11.07
CA TYR A 243 -12.89 -0.42 10.97
C TYR A 243 -13.25 -0.92 9.56
N MET A 244 -12.78 -2.11 9.21
CA MET A 244 -13.19 -2.83 8.00
C MET A 244 -14.51 -3.58 8.27
N THR A 245 -15.46 -3.51 7.32
CA THR A 245 -16.71 -4.28 7.44
C THR A 245 -16.50 -5.75 7.07
N PRO A 246 -17.30 -6.69 7.63
CA PRO A 246 -17.15 -8.11 7.34
C PRO A 246 -17.36 -8.45 5.86
N GLN A 247 -18.24 -7.73 5.15
CA GLN A 247 -18.44 -7.93 3.71
C GLN A 247 -17.17 -7.58 2.91
N VAL A 248 -16.52 -6.48 3.27
CA VAL A 248 -15.24 -6.06 2.65
C VAL A 248 -14.15 -7.08 2.96
N ALA A 249 -14.03 -7.50 4.22
CA ALA A 249 -13.05 -8.51 4.63
C ALA A 249 -13.22 -9.83 3.88
N TYR A 250 -14.46 -10.27 3.67
CA TYR A 250 -14.77 -11.46 2.88
C TYR A 250 -14.33 -11.32 1.42
N MET A 251 -14.69 -10.21 0.75
CA MET A 251 -14.27 -9.94 -0.63
C MET A 251 -12.74 -9.88 -0.76
N GLN A 252 -12.07 -9.25 0.21
CA GLN A 252 -10.62 -9.16 0.22
C GLN A 252 -9.94 -10.50 0.52
N THR A 253 -10.56 -11.36 1.29
CA THR A 253 -10.09 -12.74 1.49
C THR A 253 -10.09 -13.52 0.16
N ILE A 254 -11.16 -13.42 -0.63
CA ILE A 254 -11.23 -14.03 -1.98
C ILE A 254 -10.16 -13.42 -2.90
N GLY A 255 -10.00 -12.11 -2.87
CA GLY A 255 -8.98 -11.41 -3.64
C GLY A 255 -7.56 -11.82 -3.25
N LEU A 256 -7.30 -12.05 -1.97
CA LEU A 256 -6.02 -12.52 -1.45
C LEU A 256 -5.65 -13.92 -1.98
N GLU A 257 -6.62 -14.82 -2.07
CA GLU A 257 -6.41 -16.19 -2.58
C GLU A 257 -5.93 -16.21 -4.03
N THR A 258 -6.32 -15.22 -4.85
CA THR A 258 -5.92 -15.11 -6.26
C THR A 258 -4.83 -14.07 -6.52
N LEU A 259 -4.36 -13.39 -5.48
CA LEU A 259 -3.41 -12.26 -5.58
C LEU A 259 -2.17 -12.60 -6.39
N ASP A 260 -1.53 -13.71 -6.08
CA ASP A 260 -0.25 -14.11 -6.69
C ASP A 260 -0.40 -14.44 -8.19
N ALA A 261 -1.53 -15.06 -8.57
CA ALA A 261 -1.82 -15.38 -9.97
C ALA A 261 -2.05 -14.10 -10.79
N ARG A 262 -2.84 -13.16 -10.27
CA ARG A 262 -3.11 -11.88 -10.93
C ARG A 262 -1.86 -11.01 -11.02
N TYR A 263 -1.12 -10.88 -9.91
CA TYR A 263 0.10 -10.08 -9.87
C TYR A 263 1.15 -10.55 -10.88
N ARG A 264 1.36 -11.86 -11.02
CA ARG A 264 2.31 -12.40 -12.01
C ARG A 264 1.95 -12.00 -13.44
N VAL A 265 0.66 -12.09 -13.80
CA VAL A 265 0.21 -11.67 -15.13
C VAL A 265 0.39 -10.17 -15.31
N GLN A 266 -0.09 -9.36 -14.38
CA GLN A 266 0.00 -7.90 -14.46
C GLN A 266 1.46 -7.41 -14.54
N SER A 267 2.36 -7.98 -13.73
CA SER A 267 3.79 -7.60 -13.76
C SER A 267 4.49 -8.06 -15.03
N SER A 268 4.13 -9.24 -15.58
CA SER A 268 4.64 -9.71 -16.86
C SER A 268 4.19 -8.81 -18.00
N ASN A 269 2.89 -8.49 -18.04
CA ASN A 269 2.31 -7.60 -19.04
C ASN A 269 2.96 -6.21 -18.99
N ALA A 270 3.19 -5.67 -17.77
CA ALA A 270 3.84 -4.37 -17.61
C ALA A 270 5.27 -4.37 -18.16
N LEU A 271 6.06 -5.40 -17.90
CA LEU A 271 7.41 -5.50 -18.42
C LEU A 271 7.44 -5.60 -19.96
N GLU A 272 6.61 -6.46 -20.52
CA GLU A 272 6.54 -6.65 -21.97
C GLU A 272 6.03 -5.37 -22.65
N LEU A 273 4.97 -4.77 -22.12
CA LEU A 273 4.42 -3.52 -22.64
C LEU A 273 5.45 -2.39 -22.56
N ALA A 274 6.15 -2.23 -21.43
CA ALA A 274 7.18 -1.20 -21.26
C ALA A 274 8.28 -1.32 -22.33
N ARG A 275 8.74 -2.54 -22.64
CA ARG A 275 9.72 -2.79 -23.71
C ARG A 275 9.18 -2.42 -25.10
N LYS A 276 7.93 -2.76 -25.40
CA LYS A 276 7.28 -2.37 -26.67
C LYS A 276 7.15 -0.85 -26.77
N LEU A 277 6.79 -0.17 -25.70
CA LEU A 277 6.62 1.28 -25.66
C LEU A 277 7.93 2.06 -25.93
N GLN A 278 9.10 1.52 -25.56
CA GLN A 278 10.38 2.15 -25.89
C GLN A 278 10.65 2.28 -27.39
N SER A 279 9.95 1.53 -28.24
CA SER A 279 10.09 1.61 -29.70
C SER A 279 9.26 2.72 -30.34
N LEU A 280 8.35 3.37 -29.60
CA LEU A 280 7.44 4.38 -30.15
C LEU A 280 8.08 5.77 -30.08
N PRO A 281 8.30 6.45 -31.24
CA PRO A 281 9.04 7.72 -31.27
C PRO A 281 8.26 8.90 -30.62
N GLN A 282 6.96 8.78 -30.40
CA GLN A 282 6.14 9.78 -29.72
C GLN A 282 6.35 9.78 -28.22
N ILE A 283 6.91 8.70 -27.65
CA ILE A 283 7.19 8.56 -26.23
C ILE A 283 8.62 9.02 -25.96
N LYS A 284 8.78 10.09 -25.19
CA LYS A 284 10.09 10.65 -24.85
C LYS A 284 10.84 9.79 -23.85
N ARG A 285 10.11 9.19 -22.91
CA ARG A 285 10.65 8.31 -21.87
C ARG A 285 9.62 7.27 -21.46
N VAL A 286 10.07 6.06 -21.29
CA VAL A 286 9.32 5.00 -20.59
C VAL A 286 10.00 4.77 -19.24
N ASN A 287 9.30 5.07 -18.16
CA ASN A 287 9.78 4.82 -16.82
C ASN A 287 9.05 3.60 -16.24
N TYR A 288 9.78 2.52 -16.08
CA TYR A 288 9.32 1.29 -15.43
C TYR A 288 10.51 0.60 -14.76
N VAL A 289 10.38 0.30 -13.49
CA VAL A 289 11.49 -0.23 -12.65
C VAL A 289 11.99 -1.60 -13.13
N GLY A 290 11.16 -2.34 -13.87
CA GLY A 290 11.54 -3.63 -14.47
C GLY A 290 12.42 -3.53 -15.72
N LEU A 291 12.62 -2.36 -16.31
CA LEU A 291 13.50 -2.17 -17.47
C LEU A 291 14.97 -2.16 -17.02
N GLU A 292 15.85 -2.80 -17.78
CA GLU A 292 17.28 -2.93 -17.45
C GLU A 292 18.04 -1.59 -17.45
N ASP A 293 17.55 -0.61 -18.22
CA ASP A 293 18.10 0.76 -18.29
C ASP A 293 17.54 1.69 -17.21
N ASN A 294 16.60 1.24 -16.39
CA ASN A 294 16.10 2.03 -15.28
C ASN A 294 17.13 2.12 -14.14
N PRO A 295 17.41 3.31 -13.59
CA PRO A 295 18.44 3.50 -12.57
C PRO A 295 18.21 2.68 -11.29
N PHE A 296 16.97 2.31 -11.00
CA PHE A 296 16.59 1.52 -9.83
C PHE A 296 16.42 0.02 -10.10
N HIS A 297 16.67 -0.45 -11.34
CA HIS A 297 16.42 -1.84 -11.73
C HIS A 297 17.13 -2.84 -10.81
N GLU A 298 18.43 -2.69 -10.61
CA GLU A 298 19.23 -3.64 -9.82
C GLU A 298 18.82 -3.63 -8.34
N LEU A 299 18.50 -2.46 -7.79
CA LEU A 299 17.98 -2.34 -6.41
C LEU A 299 16.61 -3.03 -6.26
N ALA A 300 15.69 -2.77 -7.17
CA ALA A 300 14.38 -3.40 -7.18
C ALA A 300 14.48 -4.92 -7.31
N LYS A 301 15.31 -5.41 -8.22
CA LYS A 301 15.58 -6.83 -8.42
C LYS A 301 16.19 -7.51 -7.18
N LYS A 302 17.09 -6.82 -6.48
CA LYS A 302 17.68 -7.30 -5.22
C LYS A 302 16.62 -7.42 -4.11
N GLN A 303 15.71 -6.46 -4.00
CA GLN A 303 14.71 -6.40 -2.92
C GLN A 303 13.44 -7.20 -3.23
N PHE A 304 12.94 -7.13 -4.46
CA PHE A 304 11.62 -7.64 -4.86
C PHE A 304 11.69 -8.83 -5.82
N GLY A 305 12.89 -9.26 -6.22
CA GLY A 305 13.08 -10.38 -7.13
C GLY A 305 12.84 -9.99 -8.60
N LYS A 306 12.15 -10.87 -9.35
CA LYS A 306 11.98 -10.71 -10.80
C LYS A 306 10.82 -9.82 -11.20
N THR A 307 10.03 -9.33 -10.25
CA THR A 307 8.81 -8.56 -10.50
C THR A 307 8.98 -7.12 -10.00
N ALA A 308 8.43 -6.16 -10.72
CA ALA A 308 8.60 -4.74 -10.45
C ALA A 308 7.24 -3.97 -10.40
N GLY A 309 6.17 -4.69 -10.04
CA GLY A 309 4.82 -4.13 -10.04
C GLY A 309 4.22 -4.03 -11.44
N ALA A 310 3.10 -3.32 -11.54
CA ALA A 310 2.38 -3.14 -12.80
C ALA A 310 2.04 -1.67 -13.09
N MET A 311 2.91 -0.75 -12.67
CA MET A 311 2.77 0.69 -12.93
C MET A 311 3.89 1.16 -13.86
N ILE A 312 3.51 1.75 -15.00
CA ILE A 312 4.41 2.34 -15.98
C ILE A 312 4.09 3.84 -16.04
N CYS A 313 5.10 4.69 -16.14
CA CYS A 313 4.93 6.08 -16.49
C CYS A 313 5.59 6.36 -17.84
N ILE A 314 4.89 7.07 -18.71
CA ILE A 314 5.43 7.53 -19.99
C ILE A 314 5.41 9.06 -20.03
N ASP A 315 6.46 9.66 -20.59
CA ASP A 315 6.49 11.10 -20.84
C ASP A 315 6.27 11.37 -22.33
N LEU A 316 5.33 12.27 -22.62
CA LEU A 316 5.02 12.77 -23.95
C LEU A 316 5.60 14.19 -24.14
N GLU A 317 5.27 14.84 -25.25
CA GLU A 317 5.83 16.16 -25.57
C GLU A 317 5.43 17.23 -24.54
N ASP A 318 4.14 17.31 -24.25
CA ASP A 318 3.54 18.31 -23.37
C ASP A 318 2.21 17.79 -22.79
N LYS A 319 1.52 18.64 -22.04
CA LYS A 319 0.22 18.33 -21.42
C LYS A 319 -0.87 18.09 -22.45
N GLU A 320 -0.88 18.84 -23.56
CA GLU A 320 -1.85 18.73 -24.65
C GLU A 320 -1.71 17.37 -25.32
N ALA A 321 -0.49 16.91 -25.56
CA ALA A 321 -0.21 15.57 -26.07
C ALA A 321 -0.69 14.48 -25.08
N CYS A 322 -0.48 14.66 -23.77
CA CYS A 322 -1.02 13.75 -22.76
C CYS A 322 -2.54 13.66 -22.78
N PHE A 323 -3.22 14.79 -22.91
CA PHE A 323 -4.68 14.83 -22.95
C PHE A 323 -5.23 14.25 -24.26
N SER A 324 -4.59 14.56 -25.39
CA SER A 324 -4.93 13.96 -26.68
C SER A 324 -4.80 12.43 -26.61
N PHE A 325 -3.66 11.93 -26.16
CA PHE A 325 -3.42 10.51 -25.98
C PHE A 325 -4.50 9.85 -25.10
N LEU A 326 -4.74 10.38 -23.91
CA LEU A 326 -5.75 9.85 -22.99
C LEU A 326 -7.15 9.82 -23.61
N ASN A 327 -7.51 10.86 -24.41
CA ASN A 327 -8.83 10.95 -25.04
C ASN A 327 -9.02 9.95 -26.19
N HIS A 328 -7.95 9.50 -26.85
CA HIS A 328 -8.00 8.56 -27.94
C HIS A 328 -7.89 7.08 -27.52
N LEU A 329 -7.59 6.80 -26.23
CA LEU A 329 -7.63 5.43 -25.70
C LEU A 329 -9.04 4.84 -25.79
N LYS A 330 -9.14 3.62 -26.29
CA LYS A 330 -10.39 2.86 -26.51
C LYS A 330 -10.56 1.69 -25.54
N LEU A 331 -9.46 0.99 -25.21
CA LEU A 331 -9.45 -0.17 -24.32
C LEU A 331 -9.06 0.26 -22.90
N ILE A 332 -7.97 1.01 -22.77
CA ILE A 332 -7.47 1.46 -21.46
C ILE A 332 -8.39 2.54 -20.91
N HIS A 333 -8.87 2.34 -19.67
CA HIS A 333 -9.84 3.26 -19.06
C HIS A 333 -9.18 4.47 -18.38
N ARG A 334 -9.80 5.64 -18.52
CA ARG A 334 -9.44 6.85 -17.76
C ARG A 334 -10.03 6.79 -16.36
N ALA A 335 -9.28 6.22 -15.41
CA ALA A 335 -9.71 6.06 -14.02
C ALA A 335 -8.54 6.11 -13.04
N THR A 336 -8.81 6.55 -11.81
CA THR A 336 -7.78 6.84 -10.78
C THR A 336 -7.44 5.66 -9.87
N ASN A 337 -7.65 4.43 -10.25
CA ASN A 337 -7.21 3.30 -9.45
C ASN A 337 -5.80 2.81 -9.85
N LEU A 338 -5.29 1.80 -9.14
CA LEU A 338 -4.06 1.07 -9.43
C LEU A 338 -4.33 -0.43 -9.28
N PHE A 339 -3.67 -1.24 -10.14
CA PHE A 339 -3.64 -2.69 -10.01
C PHE A 339 -5.03 -3.33 -10.03
N ASP A 340 -5.94 -2.70 -10.75
CA ASP A 340 -7.23 -3.27 -11.16
C ASP A 340 -6.99 -4.42 -12.15
N ASN A 341 -7.98 -5.27 -12.36
CA ASN A 341 -7.94 -6.27 -13.41
C ASN A 341 -7.95 -5.63 -14.81
N ARG A 342 -8.40 -4.40 -14.92
CA ARG A 342 -8.41 -3.57 -16.14
C ARG A 342 -7.25 -2.59 -16.13
N SER A 343 -6.69 -2.34 -17.30
CA SER A 343 -5.67 -1.30 -17.49
C SER A 343 -6.28 0.10 -17.40
N LEU A 344 -5.60 0.98 -16.66
CA LEU A 344 -6.06 2.32 -16.34
C LEU A 344 -4.99 3.35 -16.69
N ALA A 345 -5.41 4.54 -17.10
CA ALA A 345 -4.52 5.65 -17.42
C ALA A 345 -5.00 6.96 -16.79
N ILE A 346 -4.05 7.75 -16.28
CA ILE A 346 -4.30 9.12 -15.80
C ILE A 346 -3.13 10.04 -16.14
N HIS A 347 -3.40 11.33 -16.13
CA HIS A 347 -2.40 12.39 -16.08
C HIS A 347 -2.22 12.84 -14.62
N PRO A 348 -1.16 12.43 -13.90
CA PRO A 348 -1.04 12.65 -12.46
C PRO A 348 -1.13 14.11 -12.05
N ALA A 349 -0.46 15.01 -12.78
CA ALA A 349 -0.39 16.44 -12.48
C ALA A 349 -1.76 17.12 -12.46
N SER A 350 -2.72 16.70 -13.29
CA SER A 350 -4.07 17.27 -13.34
C SER A 350 -5.12 16.47 -12.57
N THR A 351 -4.76 15.33 -12.00
CA THR A 351 -5.68 14.44 -11.26
C THR A 351 -5.28 14.29 -9.80
N ILE A 352 -4.48 13.29 -9.46
CA ILE A 352 -4.08 12.99 -8.06
C ILE A 352 -3.21 14.07 -7.42
N PHE A 353 -2.61 14.95 -8.22
CA PHE A 353 -1.87 16.14 -7.78
C PHE A 353 -2.52 17.46 -8.25
N GLY A 354 -3.72 17.41 -8.82
CA GLY A 354 -4.42 18.60 -9.36
C GLY A 354 -4.76 19.67 -8.32
N GLY A 355 -4.85 19.31 -7.04
CA GLY A 355 -5.06 20.24 -5.93
C GLY A 355 -3.80 20.98 -5.46
N PHE A 356 -2.61 20.61 -5.95
CA PHE A 356 -1.34 21.25 -5.58
C PHE A 356 -0.99 22.36 -6.59
N SER A 357 -0.36 23.43 -6.08
CA SER A 357 0.18 24.46 -6.96
C SER A 357 1.28 23.90 -7.87
N GLU A 358 1.48 24.54 -9.03
CA GLU A 358 2.54 24.14 -9.97
C GLU A 358 3.92 24.07 -9.30
N ARG A 359 4.26 25.07 -8.48
CA ARG A 359 5.51 25.08 -7.71
C ARG A 359 5.65 23.85 -6.79
N MET A 360 4.56 23.42 -6.16
CA MET A 360 4.57 22.22 -5.33
C MET A 360 4.73 20.96 -6.16
N ARG A 361 4.01 20.84 -7.29
CA ARG A 361 4.18 19.70 -8.20
C ARG A 361 5.61 19.61 -8.72
N GLN A 362 6.22 20.73 -9.12
CA GLN A 362 7.62 20.79 -9.54
C GLN A 362 8.58 20.34 -8.43
N SER A 363 8.34 20.77 -7.17
CA SER A 363 9.18 20.34 -6.03
C SER A 363 9.04 18.86 -5.69
N MET A 364 7.98 18.20 -6.13
CA MET A 364 7.72 16.76 -5.98
C MET A 364 8.04 15.97 -7.26
N ASP A 365 8.67 16.60 -8.26
CA ASP A 365 9.00 16.02 -9.56
C ASP A 365 7.77 15.41 -10.27
N VAL A 366 6.60 16.04 -10.14
CA VAL A 366 5.36 15.70 -10.83
C VAL A 366 5.26 16.54 -12.10
N LEU A 367 5.55 15.90 -13.24
CA LEU A 367 5.67 16.58 -14.53
C LEU A 367 4.31 16.67 -15.25
N ASP A 368 4.08 17.78 -15.97
CA ASP A 368 2.90 17.94 -16.82
C ASP A 368 2.97 17.12 -18.12
N THR A 369 4.11 16.49 -18.41
CA THR A 369 4.33 15.61 -19.56
C THR A 369 4.06 14.14 -19.27
N THR A 370 3.78 13.77 -18.01
CA THR A 370 3.70 12.37 -17.59
C THR A 370 2.28 11.82 -17.65
N VAL A 371 2.11 10.67 -18.28
CA VAL A 371 0.95 9.78 -18.17
C VAL A 371 1.34 8.55 -17.36
N ARG A 372 0.54 8.21 -16.36
CA ARG A 372 0.68 6.98 -15.55
C ARG A 372 -0.28 5.92 -16.06
N LEU A 373 0.25 4.75 -16.37
CA LEU A 373 -0.48 3.54 -16.74
C LEU A 373 -0.44 2.53 -15.59
N SER A 374 -1.57 1.97 -15.23
CA SER A 374 -1.68 0.82 -14.33
C SER A 374 -2.15 -0.37 -15.15
N ILE A 375 -1.30 -1.37 -15.31
CA ILE A 375 -1.51 -2.47 -16.25
C ILE A 375 -2.34 -3.57 -15.60
N GLY A 376 -3.35 -4.03 -16.33
CA GLY A 376 -4.29 -5.07 -15.93
C GLY A 376 -3.94 -6.46 -16.45
N LEU A 377 -4.99 -7.25 -16.65
CA LEU A 377 -4.90 -8.66 -17.05
C LEU A 377 -5.16 -8.89 -18.53
N GLU A 378 -5.39 -7.82 -19.30
CA GLU A 378 -5.66 -7.86 -20.73
C GLU A 378 -4.46 -8.45 -21.49
N ASP A 379 -4.70 -8.88 -22.72
CA ASP A 379 -3.62 -9.26 -23.65
C ASP A 379 -2.70 -8.05 -23.93
N VAL A 380 -1.40 -8.28 -23.88
CA VAL A 380 -0.41 -7.19 -23.98
C VAL A 380 -0.35 -6.58 -25.38
N ASP A 381 -0.64 -7.35 -26.43
CA ASP A 381 -0.67 -6.85 -27.80
C ASP A 381 -1.88 -5.94 -28.04
N ASP A 382 -3.04 -6.28 -27.47
CA ASP A 382 -4.22 -5.43 -27.47
C ASP A 382 -3.97 -4.10 -26.77
N LEU A 383 -3.28 -4.12 -25.61
CA LEU A 383 -2.91 -2.90 -24.89
C LEU A 383 -1.92 -2.05 -25.71
N PHE A 384 -0.94 -2.69 -26.35
CA PHE A 384 0.04 -2.00 -27.18
C PHE A 384 -0.61 -1.33 -28.40
N GLU A 385 -1.49 -2.02 -29.10
CA GLU A 385 -2.21 -1.45 -30.27
C GLU A 385 -3.16 -0.32 -29.83
N ASP A 386 -3.80 -0.40 -28.66
CA ASP A 386 -4.61 0.71 -28.12
C ASP A 386 -3.75 1.95 -27.84
N ILE A 387 -2.58 1.79 -27.26
CA ILE A 387 -1.64 2.89 -27.00
C ILE A 387 -1.14 3.48 -28.32
N LYS A 388 -0.71 2.64 -29.27
CA LYS A 388 -0.17 3.04 -30.55
C LYS A 388 -1.18 3.84 -31.37
N GLN A 389 -2.43 3.38 -31.46
CA GLN A 389 -3.48 4.11 -32.18
C GLN A 389 -3.87 5.42 -31.48
N ALA A 390 -3.68 5.52 -30.16
CA ALA A 390 -3.98 6.73 -29.40
C ALA A 390 -2.88 7.79 -29.51
N LEU A 391 -1.66 7.41 -29.86
CA LEU A 391 -0.54 8.32 -30.12
C LEU A 391 -0.53 8.90 -31.55
N GLY A 392 -1.27 8.30 -32.48
CA GLY A 392 -1.39 8.73 -33.89
C GLY A 392 -0.37 8.09 -34.80
#